data_c6757962d1e0fade58e9d1dc1d89ebd6
#
_entry.id   c6757962d1e0fade58e9d1dc1d89ebd6
#
_cell.length_a   1.000
_cell.length_b   1.000
_cell.length_c   1.000
_cell.angle_alpha   90.00
_cell.angle_beta   90.00
_cell.angle_gamma   90.00
#
_symmetry.space_group_name_H-M   'P 1'
#
loop_
_entity.id
_entity.type
_entity.pdbx_description
1 polymer ?
#
loop_
_entity_poly.entity_id
_entity_poly.type
_entity_poly.pdbx_seq_one_letter_code
_entity_poly.pdbx_strand_id
1 'polypeptide(L)'
;GSEMTTVETKRQYFPPFQQFLIRHEEELRNMQPQLPQDAPYLKQIYQLPSDMKGKIFEYINTNSISDVFRMLEACRWNDGVSFIIKMKAQDSRDKKYDTKRKIFSLKYNIPEKKSQLLAILSGLQPRQDNQRPSGNQLAIQYGQVDASLLGEYETSVSYKNGKKVFVALKTDNDSYTGTPLLDKDARVVETEHGKTLYKGKRKVNGLEISEWWIKRLVVNDADPSLSYIFYLTIHENKINGSKPLDLKMSYRIDFLNPGDVLTENELVALWENITETIKYHPSQW
;
A
#
# COMPACT_ATOMS: atom_id res chain seq x y z
N GLY A 1 -4.46 16.21 -1.68
CA GLY A 1 -4.02 14.82 -1.74
C GLY A 1 -4.45 14.09 -0.49
N SER A 2 -5.03 12.91 -0.64
CA SER A 2 -5.41 12.07 0.50
C SER A 2 -4.19 11.78 1.36
N GLU A 3 -4.30 12.01 2.66
CA GLU A 3 -3.27 11.66 3.62
C GLU A 3 -3.28 10.13 3.79
N MET A 4 -2.43 9.42 3.05
CA MET A 4 -2.36 7.96 3.15
C MET A 4 -1.90 7.53 4.54
N THR A 5 -2.69 6.67 5.16
CA THR A 5 -2.30 5.89 6.33
C THR A 5 -1.68 4.58 5.84
N THR A 6 -0.50 4.23 6.34
CA THR A 6 0.15 2.96 5.99
C THR A 6 0.03 1.97 7.13
N VAL A 7 -0.12 0.69 6.79
CA VAL A 7 -0.13 -0.43 7.73
C VAL A 7 0.94 -1.42 7.32
N GLU A 8 1.90 -1.65 8.18
CA GLU A 8 2.95 -2.66 8.01
C GLU A 8 2.71 -3.80 9.00
N THR A 9 2.96 -5.03 8.57
CA THR A 9 2.78 -6.22 9.40
C THR A 9 3.99 -7.12 9.36
N LYS A 10 4.29 -7.78 10.47
CA LYS A 10 5.38 -8.75 10.54
C LYS A 10 5.05 -9.86 11.54
N ARG A 11 5.25 -11.12 11.13
CA ARG A 11 5.25 -12.23 12.08
C ARG A 11 6.49 -12.18 12.95
N GLN A 12 6.31 -12.08 14.25
CA GLN A 12 7.40 -12.14 15.23
C GLN A 12 6.89 -12.40 16.63
N TYR A 13 7.76 -13.01 17.46
CA TYR A 13 7.49 -13.16 18.88
C TYR A 13 7.53 -11.83 19.63
N PHE A 14 6.96 -11.81 20.83
CA PHE A 14 6.90 -10.60 21.64
C PHE A 14 8.28 -10.03 22.04
N PRO A 15 9.28 -10.83 22.51
CA PRO A 15 10.57 -10.28 22.89
C PRO A 15 11.33 -9.54 21.76
N PRO A 16 11.42 -10.06 20.51
CA PRO A 16 11.95 -9.29 19.41
C PRO A 16 11.20 -7.99 19.11
N PHE A 17 9.88 -7.97 19.30
CA PHE A 17 9.09 -6.76 19.15
C PHE A 17 9.41 -5.71 20.24
N GLN A 18 9.59 -6.14 21.49
CA GLN A 18 10.02 -5.25 22.57
C GLN A 18 11.41 -4.65 22.29
N GLN A 19 12.35 -5.43 21.80
CA GLN A 19 13.67 -4.94 21.39
C GLN A 19 13.59 -3.95 20.22
N PHE A 20 12.68 -4.19 19.28
CA PHE A 20 12.41 -3.23 18.21
C PHE A 20 11.91 -1.89 18.78
N LEU A 21 10.93 -1.90 19.70
CA LEU A 21 10.41 -0.65 20.29
C LEU A 21 11.51 0.16 21.01
N ILE A 22 12.41 -0.50 21.74
CA ILE A 22 13.51 0.15 22.44
C ILE A 22 14.45 0.83 21.44
N ARG A 23 14.92 0.09 20.43
CA ARG A 23 15.84 0.61 19.41
C ARG A 23 15.20 1.75 18.61
N HIS A 24 13.94 1.58 18.23
CA HIS A 24 13.21 2.59 17.46
C HIS A 24 13.03 3.89 18.25
N GLU A 25 12.74 3.80 19.54
CA GLU A 25 12.69 4.97 20.43
C GLU A 25 14.06 5.68 20.50
N GLU A 26 15.15 4.93 20.65
CA GLU A 26 16.53 5.48 20.66
C GLU A 26 16.88 6.16 19.34
N GLU A 27 16.54 5.53 18.21
CA GLU A 27 16.75 6.10 16.88
C GLU A 27 16.01 7.43 16.74
N LEU A 28 14.72 7.49 17.09
CA LEU A 28 13.92 8.71 17.02
C LEU A 28 14.43 9.82 17.97
N ARG A 29 14.94 9.47 19.15
CA ARG A 29 15.54 10.44 20.09
C ARG A 29 16.84 11.02 19.59
N ASN A 30 17.63 10.23 18.86
CA ASN A 30 18.93 10.62 18.32
C ASN A 30 18.82 11.38 16.99
N MET A 31 17.67 11.29 16.29
CA MET A 31 17.44 12.07 15.08
C MET A 31 17.40 13.57 15.39
N GLN A 32 17.99 14.36 14.47
CA GLN A 32 17.99 15.81 14.55
C GLN A 32 17.22 16.40 13.38
N PRO A 33 16.30 17.36 13.61
CA PRO A 33 15.69 18.11 12.52
C PRO A 33 16.73 19.04 11.88
N GLN A 34 16.59 19.33 10.59
CA GLN A 34 17.45 20.32 9.90
C GLN A 34 17.32 21.72 10.47
N LEU A 35 16.15 22.06 11.02
CA LEU A 35 15.90 23.33 11.68
C LEU A 35 16.08 23.14 13.19
N PRO A 36 17.17 23.67 13.81
CA PRO A 36 17.42 23.47 15.25
C PRO A 36 16.28 23.92 16.17
N GLN A 37 15.54 24.98 15.79
CA GLN A 37 14.37 25.45 16.54
C GLN A 37 13.19 24.48 16.57
N ASP A 38 13.24 23.45 15.75
CA ASP A 38 12.22 22.40 15.67
C ASP A 38 12.57 21.16 16.52
N ALA A 39 13.75 21.17 17.18
CA ALA A 39 14.14 20.11 18.11
C ALA A 39 13.21 20.03 19.35
N PRO A 40 13.06 18.84 19.96
CA PRO A 40 13.58 17.53 19.56
C PRO A 40 12.79 16.93 18.38
N TYR A 41 13.38 15.96 17.69
CA TYR A 41 12.69 15.24 16.57
C TYR A 41 11.53 14.39 17.09
N LEU A 42 11.77 13.56 18.12
CA LEU A 42 10.74 12.83 18.84
C LEU A 42 10.01 13.79 19.78
N LYS A 43 8.72 13.98 19.57
CA LYS A 43 7.91 14.97 20.32
C LYS A 43 7.23 14.35 21.52
N GLN A 44 6.61 13.18 21.38
CA GLN A 44 5.83 12.54 22.43
C GLN A 44 5.80 11.02 22.25
N ILE A 45 5.69 10.30 23.35
CA ILE A 45 5.41 8.87 23.38
C ILE A 45 4.11 8.68 24.17
N TYR A 46 3.17 7.94 23.55
CA TYR A 46 1.92 7.59 24.21
C TYR A 46 1.88 6.09 24.49
N GLN A 47 1.37 5.71 25.65
CA GLN A 47 1.06 4.32 25.94
C GLN A 47 -0.22 3.92 25.20
N LEU A 48 -0.25 2.68 24.71
CA LEU A 48 -1.50 2.09 24.24
C LEU A 48 -2.43 1.75 25.43
N PRO A 49 -3.74 1.54 25.19
CA PRO A 49 -4.64 0.98 26.19
C PRO A 49 -4.07 -0.28 26.84
N SER A 50 -4.43 -0.54 28.09
CA SER A 50 -3.81 -1.59 28.94
C SER A 50 -3.95 -3.02 28.40
N ASP A 51 -4.93 -3.25 27.53
CA ASP A 51 -5.18 -4.50 26.82
C ASP A 51 -4.32 -4.67 25.55
N MET A 52 -3.57 -3.64 25.18
CA MET A 52 -2.72 -3.62 23.98
C MET A 52 -1.24 -3.54 24.35
N LYS A 53 -0.42 -4.36 23.72
CA LYS A 53 1.04 -4.36 23.90
C LYS A 53 1.69 -3.50 22.83
N GLY A 54 2.28 -2.35 23.21
CA GLY A 54 2.96 -1.45 22.27
C GLY A 54 2.99 0.00 22.72
N LYS A 55 3.31 0.89 21.77
CA LYS A 55 3.44 2.34 21.99
C LYS A 55 3.01 3.11 20.75
N ILE A 56 2.71 4.40 20.93
CA ILE A 56 2.58 5.38 19.85
C ILE A 56 3.71 6.38 19.97
N PHE A 57 4.43 6.62 18.88
CA PHE A 57 5.43 7.66 18.76
C PHE A 57 4.88 8.82 17.94
N GLU A 58 5.04 10.05 18.47
CA GLU A 58 4.78 11.29 17.74
C GLU A 58 6.11 11.96 17.45
N TYR A 59 6.45 12.15 16.18
CA TYR A 59 7.70 12.75 15.77
C TYR A 59 7.54 13.64 14.53
N ILE A 60 8.55 14.40 14.16
CA ILE A 60 8.52 15.22 12.94
C ILE A 60 8.46 14.28 11.73
N ASN A 61 7.53 14.53 10.81
CA ASN A 61 7.26 13.60 9.70
C ASN A 61 8.52 13.28 8.86
N THR A 62 9.36 14.28 8.59
CA THR A 62 10.72 14.10 8.04
C THR A 62 11.65 15.15 8.63
N ASN A 63 12.97 14.87 8.67
CA ASN A 63 13.95 15.81 9.23
C ASN A 63 14.09 17.14 8.45
N SER A 64 13.63 17.16 7.19
CA SER A 64 13.76 18.32 6.26
C SER A 64 12.54 19.25 6.25
N ILE A 65 11.50 18.94 7.00
CA ILE A 65 10.29 19.78 7.06
C ILE A 65 10.08 20.33 8.48
N SER A 66 9.26 21.39 8.55
CA SER A 66 8.89 22.01 9.81
C SER A 66 8.18 21.06 10.76
N ASP A 67 8.42 21.25 12.07
CA ASP A 67 7.83 20.41 13.13
C ASP A 67 6.32 20.58 13.30
N VAL A 68 5.65 21.49 12.55
CA VAL A 68 4.20 21.49 12.44
C VAL A 68 3.67 20.18 11.84
N PHE A 69 4.44 19.55 10.95
CA PHE A 69 4.06 18.29 10.31
C PHE A 69 4.57 17.12 11.15
N ARG A 70 3.64 16.37 11.68
CA ARG A 70 3.88 15.24 12.58
C ARG A 70 3.62 13.91 11.89
N MET A 71 4.31 12.88 12.36
CA MET A 71 3.96 11.48 12.15
C MET A 71 3.49 10.90 13.48
N LEU A 72 2.34 10.27 13.46
CA LEU A 72 1.89 9.37 14.52
C LEU A 72 2.15 7.94 14.05
N GLU A 73 3.02 7.23 14.76
CA GLU A 73 3.38 5.85 14.46
C GLU A 73 2.99 4.96 15.64
N ALA A 74 1.95 4.15 15.45
CA ALA A 74 1.52 3.18 16.45
C ALA A 74 2.12 1.82 16.13
N CYS A 75 2.79 1.22 17.12
CA CYS A 75 3.35 -0.11 17.07
C CYS A 75 2.61 -0.99 18.09
N ARG A 76 1.90 -2.02 17.62
CA ARG A 76 1.18 -3.00 18.44
C ARG A 76 1.63 -4.40 18.13
N TRP A 77 1.86 -5.20 19.16
CA TRP A 77 1.98 -6.66 19.03
C TRP A 77 0.67 -7.34 19.45
N ASN A 78 0.19 -8.25 18.62
CA ASN A 78 -1.00 -9.03 18.89
C ASN A 78 -0.77 -10.46 18.38
N ASP A 79 -0.77 -11.43 19.28
CA ASP A 79 -0.74 -12.87 19.01
C ASP A 79 0.20 -13.31 17.86
N GLY A 80 1.49 -13.01 18.01
CA GLY A 80 2.53 -13.41 17.05
C GLY A 80 2.69 -12.51 15.83
N VAL A 81 1.92 -11.41 15.74
CA VAL A 81 2.04 -10.42 14.67
C VAL A 81 2.24 -9.02 15.24
N SER A 82 3.20 -8.30 14.72
CA SER A 82 3.33 -6.86 14.95
C SER A 82 2.66 -6.07 13.84
N PHE A 83 1.96 -5.02 14.23
CA PHE A 83 1.29 -4.06 13.36
C PHE A 83 1.91 -2.69 13.61
N ILE A 84 2.32 -2.01 12.54
CA ILE A 84 2.83 -0.65 12.59
C ILE A 84 1.95 0.20 11.69
N ILE A 85 1.31 1.22 12.26
CA ILE A 85 0.47 2.17 11.53
C ILE A 85 1.12 3.54 11.57
N LYS A 86 1.26 4.17 10.41
CA LYS A 86 1.77 5.54 10.28
C LYS A 86 0.68 6.45 9.72
N MET A 87 0.42 7.55 10.42
CA MET A 87 -0.59 8.53 10.06
C MET A 87 -0.03 9.94 10.19
N LYS A 88 -0.14 10.74 9.15
CA LYS A 88 0.28 12.14 9.17
C LYS A 88 -0.69 12.98 10.00
N ALA A 89 -0.15 13.93 10.75
CA ALA A 89 -0.89 14.88 11.56
C ALA A 89 -0.22 16.25 11.53
N GLN A 90 -0.85 17.23 12.13
CA GLN A 90 -0.32 18.60 12.26
C GLN A 90 -0.48 19.10 13.69
N ASP A 91 0.54 19.83 14.17
CA ASP A 91 0.48 20.58 15.41
C ASP A 91 0.93 22.04 15.19
N SER A 92 -0.04 22.91 14.97
CA SER A 92 0.19 24.32 14.72
C SER A 92 0.01 25.21 15.96
N ARG A 93 0.02 24.65 17.17
CA ARG A 93 -0.24 25.42 18.42
C ARG A 93 0.88 26.37 18.80
N ASP A 94 2.11 26.09 18.38
CA ASP A 94 3.23 26.95 18.69
C ASP A 94 3.04 28.36 18.09
N LYS A 95 3.37 29.41 18.86
CA LYS A 95 3.26 30.81 18.45
C LYS A 95 4.06 31.13 17.18
N LYS A 96 5.15 30.43 16.92
CA LYS A 96 5.93 30.58 15.67
C LYS A 96 5.11 30.33 14.41
N TYR A 97 3.93 29.69 14.51
CA TYR A 97 3.02 29.41 13.41
C TYR A 97 1.83 30.37 13.29
N ASP A 98 1.67 31.35 14.19
CA ASP A 98 0.49 32.22 14.21
C ASP A 98 0.24 32.92 12.86
N THR A 99 1.28 33.48 12.25
CA THR A 99 1.20 34.13 10.94
C THR A 99 0.95 33.12 9.81
N LYS A 100 1.64 31.98 9.87
CA LYS A 100 1.59 30.93 8.81
C LYS A 100 0.29 30.13 8.85
N ARG A 101 -0.36 30.04 10.04
CA ARG A 101 -1.58 29.24 10.25
C ARG A 101 -2.72 29.65 9.30
N LYS A 102 -2.92 30.95 9.12
CA LYS A 102 -3.96 31.48 8.21
C LYS A 102 -3.58 31.30 6.73
N ILE A 103 -2.31 31.54 6.38
CA ILE A 103 -1.84 31.49 4.99
C ILE A 103 -1.85 30.06 4.44
N PHE A 104 -1.41 29.09 5.24
CA PHE A 104 -1.22 27.69 4.83
C PHE A 104 -2.27 26.73 5.38
N SER A 105 -3.35 27.25 5.98
CA SER A 105 -4.43 26.45 6.59
C SER A 105 -3.90 25.38 7.56
N LEU A 106 -2.86 25.71 8.35
CA LEU A 106 -2.26 24.79 9.30
C LEU A 106 -3.24 24.46 10.41
N LYS A 107 -3.32 23.18 10.81
CA LYS A 107 -4.28 22.65 11.77
C LYS A 107 -3.59 22.17 13.05
N TYR A 108 -4.39 21.96 14.06
CA TYR A 108 -4.07 21.11 15.19
C TYR A 108 -5.04 19.93 15.18
N ASN A 109 -4.58 18.77 14.73
CA ASN A 109 -5.42 17.59 14.60
C ASN A 109 -4.81 16.30 15.23
N ILE A 110 -3.79 16.46 16.08
CA ILE A 110 -3.17 15.33 16.80
C ILE A 110 -4.20 14.48 17.55
N PRO A 111 -5.14 15.05 18.36
CA PRO A 111 -6.09 14.23 19.11
C PRO A 111 -7.03 13.43 18.20
N GLU A 112 -7.52 14.06 17.14
CA GLU A 112 -8.39 13.42 16.14
C GLU A 112 -7.66 12.25 15.44
N LYS A 113 -6.47 12.53 14.90
CA LYS A 113 -5.65 11.54 14.20
C LYS A 113 -5.23 10.38 15.12
N LYS A 114 -4.91 10.67 16.38
CA LYS A 114 -4.63 9.63 17.39
C LYS A 114 -5.85 8.75 17.66
N SER A 115 -7.05 9.32 17.74
CA SER A 115 -8.28 8.54 17.89
C SER A 115 -8.57 7.66 16.70
N GLN A 116 -8.43 8.17 15.47
CA GLN A 116 -8.56 7.40 14.24
C GLN A 116 -7.54 6.24 14.19
N LEU A 117 -6.28 6.52 14.52
CA LEU A 117 -5.21 5.54 14.56
C LEU A 117 -5.49 4.42 15.56
N LEU A 118 -5.97 4.76 16.78
CA LEU A 118 -6.34 3.79 17.79
C LEU A 118 -7.55 2.95 17.36
N ALA A 119 -8.54 3.52 16.68
CA ALA A 119 -9.68 2.78 16.15
C ALA A 119 -9.24 1.73 15.14
N ILE A 120 -8.41 2.12 14.16
CA ILE A 120 -7.84 1.17 13.18
C ILE A 120 -7.03 0.09 13.89
N LEU A 121 -6.15 0.49 14.83
CA LEU A 121 -5.28 -0.42 15.57
C LEU A 121 -6.07 -1.46 16.37
N SER A 122 -7.21 -1.06 16.95
CA SER A 122 -8.10 -1.98 17.69
C SER A 122 -8.75 -3.02 16.78
N GLY A 123 -9.07 -2.65 15.55
CA GLY A 123 -9.66 -3.53 14.55
C GLY A 123 -8.68 -4.49 13.87
N LEU A 124 -7.35 -4.28 14.06
CA LEU A 124 -6.33 -5.14 13.48
C LEU A 124 -6.21 -6.45 14.25
N GLN A 125 -6.40 -7.57 13.55
CA GLN A 125 -6.29 -8.92 14.11
C GLN A 125 -5.29 -9.76 13.31
N PRO A 126 -4.54 -10.66 13.96
CA PRO A 126 -3.73 -11.65 13.26
C PRO A 126 -4.59 -12.57 12.39
N ARG A 127 -4.04 -13.00 11.26
CA ARG A 127 -4.69 -13.92 10.33
C ARG A 127 -3.66 -14.85 9.69
N GLN A 128 -4.03 -16.10 9.48
CA GLN A 128 -3.23 -17.02 8.65
C GLN A 128 -3.45 -16.66 7.16
N ASP A 129 -2.40 -16.76 6.35
CA ASP A 129 -2.46 -16.35 4.93
C ASP A 129 -3.47 -17.14 4.10
N ASN A 130 -3.72 -18.41 4.47
CA ASN A 130 -4.71 -19.28 3.84
C ASN A 130 -6.13 -19.10 4.43
N GLN A 131 -6.29 -18.34 5.49
CA GLN A 131 -7.59 -18.07 6.11
C GLN A 131 -8.28 -16.93 5.37
N ARG A 132 -9.53 -17.15 4.95
CA ARG A 132 -10.35 -16.09 4.35
C ARG A 132 -10.84 -15.13 5.44
N PRO A 133 -10.81 -13.83 5.20
CA PRO A 133 -11.50 -12.88 6.07
C PRO A 133 -13.00 -13.17 6.10
N SER A 134 -13.63 -12.97 7.25
CA SER A 134 -15.07 -13.13 7.42
C SER A 134 -15.76 -11.77 7.54
N GLY A 135 -17.01 -11.68 7.08
CA GLY A 135 -17.81 -10.45 7.18
C GLY A 135 -17.14 -9.28 6.45
N ASN A 136 -17.09 -8.11 7.09
CA ASN A 136 -16.53 -6.87 6.54
C ASN A 136 -15.01 -6.73 6.78
N GLN A 137 -14.30 -7.83 6.95
CA GLN A 137 -12.86 -7.81 7.17
C GLN A 137 -12.08 -7.70 5.85
N LEU A 138 -11.14 -6.77 5.80
CA LEU A 138 -10.16 -6.64 4.73
C LEU A 138 -8.91 -7.43 5.09
N ALA A 139 -8.48 -8.33 4.20
CA ALA A 139 -7.23 -9.06 4.37
C ALA A 139 -6.03 -8.14 4.11
N ILE A 140 -5.06 -8.21 5.02
CA ILE A 140 -3.71 -7.68 4.84
C ILE A 140 -2.71 -8.81 5.10
N GLN A 141 -1.44 -8.61 4.78
CA GLN A 141 -0.43 -9.63 5.05
C GLN A 141 -0.39 -9.96 6.55
N TYR A 142 -0.45 -11.23 6.91
CA TYR A 142 -0.48 -11.76 8.29
C TYR A 142 -1.61 -11.23 9.18
N GLY A 143 -2.57 -10.47 8.62
CA GLY A 143 -3.63 -9.88 9.42
C GLY A 143 -4.90 -9.59 8.65
N GLN A 144 -5.84 -9.00 9.35
CA GLN A 144 -7.08 -8.46 8.81
C GLN A 144 -7.52 -7.25 9.62
N VAL A 145 -8.33 -6.40 9.01
CA VAL A 145 -8.87 -5.20 9.64
C VAL A 145 -10.34 -5.02 9.24
N ASP A 146 -11.16 -4.51 10.13
CA ASP A 146 -12.53 -4.14 9.81
C ASP A 146 -12.53 -2.97 8.81
N ALA A 147 -13.07 -3.21 7.61
CA ALA A 147 -13.10 -2.22 6.54
C ALA A 147 -13.93 -0.99 6.90
N SER A 148 -14.92 -1.09 7.81
CA SER A 148 -15.72 0.04 8.28
C SER A 148 -14.90 1.10 9.05
N LEU A 149 -13.72 0.72 9.56
CA LEU A 149 -12.81 1.62 10.28
C LEU A 149 -11.92 2.44 9.36
N LEU A 150 -11.88 2.12 8.07
CA LEU A 150 -10.85 2.64 7.14
C LEU A 150 -11.33 3.84 6.32
N GLY A 151 -12.59 4.18 6.24
CA GLY A 151 -13.05 5.22 5.31
C GLY A 151 -12.68 4.86 3.86
N GLU A 152 -12.03 5.76 3.13
CA GLU A 152 -11.43 5.45 1.82
C GLU A 152 -10.13 4.69 2.01
N TYR A 153 -9.97 3.54 1.31
CA TYR A 153 -8.75 2.74 1.39
C TYR A 153 -8.35 2.16 0.04
N GLU A 154 -7.07 1.98 -0.11
CA GLU A 154 -6.44 1.23 -1.17
C GLU A 154 -5.61 0.10 -0.55
N THR A 155 -5.73 -1.10 -1.09
CA THR A 155 -4.87 -2.22 -0.73
C THR A 155 -4.06 -2.64 -1.94
N SER A 156 -2.75 -2.67 -1.80
CA SER A 156 -1.83 -3.15 -2.81
C SER A 156 -0.98 -4.28 -2.25
N VAL A 157 -0.93 -5.39 -2.97
CA VAL A 157 -0.11 -6.55 -2.62
C VAL A 157 0.76 -6.90 -3.81
N SER A 158 2.04 -7.14 -3.58
CA SER A 158 2.95 -7.51 -4.65
C SER A 158 3.74 -8.77 -4.30
N TYR A 159 3.98 -9.59 -5.31
CA TYR A 159 4.75 -10.82 -5.23
C TYR A 159 5.85 -10.80 -6.28
N LYS A 160 7.02 -11.30 -5.91
CA LYS A 160 8.15 -11.49 -6.81
C LYS A 160 8.67 -12.91 -6.66
N ASN A 161 8.78 -13.64 -7.75
CA ASN A 161 9.43 -14.95 -7.73
C ASN A 161 10.92 -14.86 -8.10
N GLY A 162 11.66 -15.96 -7.91
CA GLY A 162 13.08 -16.06 -8.28
C GLY A 162 13.37 -15.91 -9.77
N LYS A 163 12.36 -16.06 -10.65
CA LYS A 163 12.45 -15.89 -12.11
C LYS A 163 12.15 -14.47 -12.59
N LYS A 164 12.21 -13.48 -11.71
CA LYS A 164 11.99 -12.05 -12.01
C LYS A 164 10.57 -11.70 -12.47
N VAL A 165 9.58 -12.59 -12.27
CA VAL A 165 8.17 -12.26 -12.46
C VAL A 165 7.69 -11.48 -11.26
N PHE A 166 7.08 -10.35 -11.52
CA PHE A 166 6.46 -9.49 -10.51
C PHE A 166 4.96 -9.42 -10.76
N VAL A 167 4.16 -9.69 -9.74
CA VAL A 167 2.70 -9.62 -9.77
C VAL A 167 2.26 -8.63 -8.72
N ALA A 168 1.48 -7.63 -9.11
CA ALA A 168 0.88 -6.65 -8.20
C ALA A 168 -0.64 -6.69 -8.34
N LEU A 169 -1.32 -6.75 -7.22
CA LEU A 169 -2.77 -6.70 -7.12
C LEU A 169 -3.14 -5.47 -6.32
N LYS A 170 -4.07 -4.68 -6.84
CA LYS A 170 -4.60 -3.48 -6.20
C LYS A 170 -6.11 -3.57 -6.13
N THR A 171 -6.67 -3.17 -5.00
CA THR A 171 -8.12 -2.96 -4.83
C THR A 171 -8.33 -1.74 -3.94
N ASP A 172 -9.40 -1.00 -4.19
CA ASP A 172 -9.83 0.13 -3.36
C ASP A 172 -11.34 0.12 -3.18
N ASN A 173 -11.85 0.96 -2.29
CA ASN A 173 -13.28 1.19 -2.11
C ASN A 173 -13.73 2.55 -2.64
N ASP A 174 -12.81 3.29 -3.25
CA ASP A 174 -13.14 4.57 -3.88
C ASP A 174 -13.81 4.36 -5.24
N SER A 175 -14.51 5.39 -5.68
CA SER A 175 -15.08 5.40 -7.01
C SER A 175 -13.97 5.55 -8.04
N TYR A 176 -13.80 4.55 -8.88
CA TYR A 176 -12.94 4.66 -10.03
C TYR A 176 -13.39 5.84 -10.91
N THR A 177 -12.60 6.89 -10.94
CA THR A 177 -12.84 8.11 -11.75
C THR A 177 -11.93 8.16 -12.97
N GLY A 178 -11.10 7.17 -13.17
CA GLY A 178 -10.13 7.11 -14.28
C GLY A 178 -10.75 6.62 -15.58
N THR A 179 -10.00 6.77 -16.67
CA THR A 179 -10.36 6.18 -17.98
C THR A 179 -10.28 4.66 -17.90
N PRO A 180 -11.32 3.91 -18.31
CA PRO A 180 -11.28 2.46 -18.36
C PRO A 180 -10.06 1.92 -19.11
N LEU A 181 -9.55 0.75 -18.71
CA LEU A 181 -8.33 0.19 -19.27
C LEU A 181 -8.32 0.15 -20.81
N LEU A 182 -9.43 -0.31 -21.38
CA LEU A 182 -9.54 -0.47 -22.83
C LEU A 182 -9.77 0.84 -23.59
N ASP A 183 -10.15 1.92 -22.89
CA ASP A 183 -10.38 3.24 -23.49
C ASP A 183 -9.13 4.14 -23.39
N LYS A 184 -8.11 3.69 -22.67
CA LYS A 184 -6.83 4.41 -22.57
C LYS A 184 -6.15 4.51 -23.94
N ASP A 185 -5.51 5.65 -24.20
CA ASP A 185 -4.67 5.82 -25.40
C ASP A 185 -3.52 4.81 -25.35
N ALA A 186 -3.32 4.09 -26.45
CA ALA A 186 -2.23 3.13 -26.60
C ALA A 186 -0.87 3.76 -26.29
N ARG A 187 -0.65 5.00 -26.71
CA ARG A 187 0.60 5.74 -26.45
C ARG A 187 0.89 5.98 -24.97
N VAL A 188 -0.16 6.05 -24.13
CA VAL A 188 0.01 6.20 -22.68
C VAL A 188 0.35 4.86 -22.02
N VAL A 189 -0.19 3.76 -22.53
CA VAL A 189 -0.03 2.41 -21.95
C VAL A 189 1.18 1.69 -22.51
N GLU A 190 1.38 1.76 -23.82
CA GLU A 190 2.50 1.10 -24.50
C GLU A 190 3.85 1.78 -24.22
N THR A 191 3.86 3.07 -23.97
CA THR A 191 5.07 3.88 -23.88
C THR A 191 5.90 3.85 -25.18
N GLU A 192 7.07 4.48 -25.22
CA GLU A 192 7.94 4.38 -26.39
C GLU A 192 8.37 2.92 -26.62
N HIS A 193 8.30 2.46 -27.86
CA HIS A 193 8.66 1.10 -28.32
C HIS A 193 7.81 -0.04 -27.76
N GLY A 194 6.66 0.25 -27.14
CA GLY A 194 5.70 -0.76 -26.74
C GLY A 194 4.87 -1.27 -27.92
N LYS A 195 4.45 -2.54 -27.88
CA LYS A 195 3.55 -3.17 -28.82
C LYS A 195 2.46 -3.93 -28.07
N THR A 196 1.21 -3.70 -28.41
CA THR A 196 0.09 -4.49 -27.91
C THR A 196 0.18 -5.92 -28.48
N LEU A 197 0.16 -6.90 -27.59
CA LEU A 197 0.02 -8.31 -27.91
C LEU A 197 -1.45 -8.72 -27.91
N TYR A 198 -2.22 -8.25 -26.91
CA TYR A 198 -3.64 -8.49 -26.78
C TYR A 198 -4.32 -7.31 -26.08
N LYS A 199 -5.55 -6.99 -26.49
CA LYS A 199 -6.42 -6.00 -25.86
C LYS A 199 -7.85 -6.43 -26.04
N GLY A 200 -8.58 -6.69 -24.95
CA GLY A 200 -9.95 -7.16 -25.08
C GLY A 200 -10.59 -7.52 -23.74
N LYS A 201 -11.80 -8.04 -23.84
CA LYS A 201 -12.59 -8.53 -22.71
C LYS A 201 -12.75 -10.04 -22.79
N ARG A 202 -12.80 -10.70 -21.64
CA ARG A 202 -13.20 -12.12 -21.52
C ARG A 202 -13.92 -12.37 -20.20
N LYS A 203 -14.51 -13.55 -20.07
CA LYS A 203 -15.16 -13.97 -18.82
C LYS A 203 -14.31 -15.00 -18.10
N VAL A 204 -14.12 -14.79 -16.80
CA VAL A 204 -13.42 -15.71 -15.91
C VAL A 204 -14.27 -15.90 -14.64
N ASN A 205 -14.64 -17.14 -14.35
CA ASN A 205 -15.49 -17.47 -13.19
C ASN A 205 -16.74 -16.59 -13.06
N GLY A 206 -17.37 -16.25 -14.20
CA GLY A 206 -18.57 -15.39 -14.24
C GLY A 206 -18.27 -13.87 -14.20
N LEU A 207 -17.03 -13.47 -13.97
CA LEU A 207 -16.62 -12.07 -13.99
C LEU A 207 -16.22 -11.63 -15.39
N GLU A 208 -16.69 -10.46 -15.83
CA GLU A 208 -16.16 -9.81 -17.02
C GLU A 208 -14.85 -9.10 -16.64
N ILE A 209 -13.77 -9.41 -17.34
CA ILE A 209 -12.46 -8.81 -17.14
C ILE A 209 -12.02 -8.08 -18.39
N SER A 210 -11.38 -6.93 -18.22
CA SER A 210 -10.72 -6.17 -19.29
C SER A 210 -9.23 -6.38 -19.20
N GLU A 211 -8.59 -6.73 -20.31
CA GLU A 211 -7.16 -7.04 -20.33
C GLU A 211 -6.43 -6.28 -21.42
N TRP A 212 -5.15 -5.95 -21.13
CA TRP A 212 -4.22 -5.38 -22.09
C TRP A 212 -2.83 -5.95 -21.85
N TRP A 213 -2.26 -6.63 -22.85
CA TRP A 213 -0.93 -7.24 -22.80
C TRP A 213 0.01 -6.51 -23.73
N ILE A 214 1.19 -6.17 -23.22
CA ILE A 214 2.15 -5.31 -23.89
C ILE A 214 3.53 -5.95 -23.87
N LYS A 215 4.21 -5.90 -24.99
CA LYS A 215 5.62 -6.21 -25.15
C LYS A 215 6.38 -4.92 -25.42
N ARG A 216 7.43 -4.65 -24.65
CA ARG A 216 8.24 -3.44 -24.78
C ARG A 216 9.71 -3.81 -24.94
N LEU A 217 10.32 -3.37 -26.05
CA LEU A 217 11.75 -3.46 -26.28
C LEU A 217 12.41 -2.12 -25.91
N VAL A 218 13.39 -2.15 -25.03
CA VAL A 218 14.23 -0.99 -24.71
C VAL A 218 15.58 -1.20 -25.40
N VAL A 219 15.87 -0.35 -26.37
CA VAL A 219 17.15 -0.33 -27.08
C VAL A 219 17.96 0.83 -26.52
N ASN A 220 18.74 0.53 -25.47
CA ASN A 220 19.62 1.50 -24.83
C ASN A 220 20.91 0.76 -24.47
N ASP A 221 22.05 1.30 -24.88
CA ASP A 221 23.37 0.67 -24.66
C ASP A 221 23.68 0.41 -23.18
N ALA A 222 23.16 1.26 -22.29
CA ALA A 222 23.36 1.13 -20.84
C ALA A 222 22.43 0.08 -20.18
N ASP A 223 21.25 -0.18 -20.77
CA ASP A 223 20.20 -1.02 -20.14
C ASP A 223 19.26 -1.64 -21.19
N PRO A 224 19.81 -2.43 -22.14
CA PRO A 224 18.97 -3.07 -23.16
C PRO A 224 18.12 -4.15 -22.54
N SER A 225 16.81 -4.09 -22.75
CA SER A 225 15.89 -5.05 -22.14
C SER A 225 14.61 -5.28 -22.92
N LEU A 226 14.01 -6.46 -22.72
CA LEU A 226 12.69 -6.81 -23.21
C LEU A 226 11.76 -6.99 -22.00
N SER A 227 10.65 -6.29 -21.99
CA SER A 227 9.65 -6.38 -20.93
C SER A 227 8.32 -6.85 -21.47
N TYR A 228 7.62 -7.66 -20.67
CA TYR A 228 6.23 -8.05 -20.88
C TYR A 228 5.42 -7.50 -19.72
N ILE A 229 4.29 -6.87 -20.02
CA ILE A 229 3.40 -6.30 -19.04
C ILE A 229 1.98 -6.73 -19.38
N PHE A 230 1.31 -7.34 -18.41
CA PHE A 230 -0.06 -7.80 -18.50
C PHE A 230 -0.88 -6.97 -17.50
N TYR A 231 -1.91 -6.29 -17.97
CA TYR A 231 -2.87 -5.57 -17.16
C TYR A 231 -4.22 -6.25 -17.22
N LEU A 232 -4.91 -6.27 -16.10
CA LEU A 232 -6.29 -6.70 -15.98
C LEU A 232 -7.02 -5.76 -15.03
N THR A 233 -8.25 -5.38 -15.40
CA THR A 233 -9.17 -4.68 -14.49
C THR A 233 -10.52 -5.38 -14.46
N ILE A 234 -11.16 -5.36 -13.29
CA ILE A 234 -12.51 -5.88 -13.06
C ILE A 234 -13.35 -4.77 -12.44
N HIS A 235 -14.60 -4.68 -12.85
CA HIS A 235 -15.57 -3.72 -12.30
C HIS A 235 -15.17 -2.25 -12.50
N GLU A 236 -14.67 -1.93 -13.68
CA GLU A 236 -14.35 -0.56 -14.10
C GLU A 236 -15.57 0.39 -14.02
N ASN A 237 -16.77 -0.15 -14.12
CA ASN A 237 -18.00 0.60 -13.97
C ASN A 237 -18.68 0.20 -12.66
N LYS A 238 -19.02 1.17 -11.81
CA LYS A 238 -19.77 0.96 -10.58
C LYS A 238 -21.12 0.29 -10.84
N ILE A 239 -21.16 -1.01 -10.76
CA ILE A 239 -22.42 -1.75 -10.68
C ILE A 239 -22.48 -2.36 -9.29
N ASN A 240 -23.42 -1.86 -8.46
CA ASN A 240 -23.84 -2.48 -7.21
C ASN A 240 -22.76 -2.72 -6.14
N GLY A 241 -21.93 -1.71 -5.84
CA GLY A 241 -21.03 -1.79 -4.69
C GLY A 241 -19.82 -2.72 -4.85
N SER A 242 -19.57 -3.24 -6.06
CA SER A 242 -18.38 -4.05 -6.32
C SER A 242 -17.11 -3.21 -6.30
N LYS A 243 -16.11 -3.74 -5.60
CA LYS A 243 -14.79 -3.09 -5.47
C LYS A 243 -13.99 -3.30 -6.75
N PRO A 244 -13.35 -2.26 -7.30
CA PRO A 244 -12.45 -2.42 -8.43
C PRO A 244 -11.25 -3.29 -8.04
N LEU A 245 -10.80 -4.11 -8.97
CA LEU A 245 -9.60 -4.92 -8.85
C LEU A 245 -8.71 -4.67 -10.05
N ASP A 246 -7.50 -4.20 -9.80
CA ASP A 246 -6.44 -4.09 -10.79
C ASP A 246 -5.39 -5.16 -10.52
N LEU A 247 -5.06 -5.93 -11.55
CA LEU A 247 -3.98 -6.90 -11.52
C LEU A 247 -2.96 -6.55 -12.59
N LYS A 248 -1.69 -6.55 -12.21
CA LYS A 248 -0.57 -6.34 -13.12
C LYS A 248 0.44 -7.47 -12.93
N MET A 249 0.83 -8.11 -14.02
CA MET A 249 2.02 -8.95 -14.04
C MET A 249 3.07 -8.29 -14.94
N SER A 250 4.32 -8.26 -14.49
CA SER A 250 5.44 -7.79 -15.30
C SER A 250 6.61 -8.75 -15.23
N TYR A 251 7.29 -8.88 -16.35
CA TYR A 251 8.50 -9.67 -16.51
C TYR A 251 9.49 -8.90 -17.35
N ARG A 252 10.77 -8.90 -16.94
CA ARG A 252 11.84 -8.21 -17.67
C ARG A 252 13.00 -9.14 -17.91
N ILE A 253 13.47 -9.14 -19.14
CA ILE A 253 14.71 -9.77 -19.58
C ILE A 253 15.74 -8.66 -19.73
N ASP A 254 16.78 -8.72 -18.92
CA ASP A 254 17.96 -7.88 -19.05
C ASP A 254 18.92 -8.58 -20.03
N PHE A 255 19.21 -7.95 -21.17
CA PHE A 255 20.08 -8.57 -22.18
C PHE A 255 21.55 -8.64 -21.76
N LEU A 256 21.97 -7.84 -20.77
CA LEU A 256 23.32 -7.91 -20.22
C LEU A 256 23.46 -9.07 -19.22
N ASN A 257 22.36 -9.45 -18.54
CA ASN A 257 22.30 -10.56 -17.58
C ASN A 257 20.97 -11.31 -17.72
N PRO A 258 20.75 -12.05 -18.80
CA PRO A 258 19.44 -12.65 -19.08
C PRO A 258 19.02 -13.69 -18.04
N GLY A 259 19.95 -14.50 -17.51
CA GLY A 259 19.61 -15.63 -16.64
C GLY A 259 18.69 -16.64 -17.33
N ASP A 260 17.87 -17.36 -16.57
CA ASP A 260 16.78 -18.17 -17.10
C ASP A 260 15.69 -17.27 -17.68
N VAL A 261 15.35 -17.45 -18.94
CA VAL A 261 14.39 -16.62 -19.68
C VAL A 261 13.11 -17.39 -19.89
N LEU A 262 11.98 -16.80 -19.47
CA LEU A 262 10.65 -17.29 -19.83
C LEU A 262 10.28 -16.82 -21.23
N THR A 263 9.73 -17.72 -22.02
CA THR A 263 9.18 -17.41 -23.33
C THR A 263 7.85 -16.65 -23.22
N GLU A 264 7.45 -16.00 -24.29
CA GLU A 264 6.16 -15.30 -24.36
C GLU A 264 4.98 -16.26 -24.06
N ASN A 265 5.02 -17.49 -24.59
CA ASN A 265 3.97 -18.49 -24.34
C ASN A 265 3.93 -18.94 -22.87
N GLU A 266 5.08 -19.10 -22.22
CA GLU A 266 5.12 -19.43 -20.78
C GLU A 266 4.58 -18.27 -19.92
N LEU A 267 4.84 -17.03 -20.31
CA LEU A 267 4.29 -15.86 -19.63
C LEU A 267 2.78 -15.74 -19.80
N VAL A 268 2.26 -16.01 -21.01
CA VAL A 268 0.82 -16.05 -21.27
C VAL A 268 0.16 -17.15 -20.45
N ALA A 269 0.71 -18.37 -20.46
CA ALA A 269 0.19 -19.49 -19.67
C ALA A 269 0.20 -19.19 -18.16
N LEU A 270 1.26 -18.53 -17.65
CA LEU A 270 1.34 -18.11 -16.26
C LEU A 270 0.26 -17.08 -15.93
N TRP A 271 0.07 -16.09 -16.81
CA TRP A 271 -0.96 -15.07 -16.67
C TRP A 271 -2.37 -15.67 -16.65
N GLU A 272 -2.68 -16.57 -17.58
CA GLU A 272 -3.95 -17.28 -17.63
C GLU A 272 -4.19 -18.09 -16.35
N ASN A 273 -3.20 -18.85 -15.89
CA ASN A 273 -3.29 -19.60 -14.64
C ASN A 273 -3.56 -18.68 -13.43
N ILE A 274 -2.91 -17.52 -13.36
CA ILE A 274 -3.17 -16.55 -12.26
C ILE A 274 -4.60 -16.01 -12.37
N THR A 275 -5.01 -15.57 -13.55
CA THR A 275 -6.32 -14.93 -13.73
C THR A 275 -7.48 -15.89 -13.54
N GLU A 276 -7.34 -17.17 -13.88
CA GLU A 276 -8.33 -18.23 -13.63
C GLU A 276 -8.58 -18.49 -12.14
N THR A 277 -7.65 -18.10 -11.27
CA THR A 277 -7.86 -18.21 -9.82
C THR A 277 -8.73 -17.09 -9.24
N ILE A 278 -9.00 -16.04 -10.01
CA ILE A 278 -9.80 -14.90 -9.55
C ILE A 278 -11.24 -15.35 -9.33
N LYS A 279 -11.74 -15.12 -8.12
CA LYS A 279 -13.12 -15.41 -7.73
C LYS A 279 -13.68 -14.23 -6.94
N TYR A 280 -14.86 -13.81 -7.31
CA TYR A 280 -15.61 -12.84 -6.51
C TYR A 280 -16.44 -13.59 -5.47
N HIS A 281 -16.28 -13.18 -4.23
CA HIS A 281 -17.11 -13.67 -3.13
C HIS A 281 -17.91 -12.46 -2.62
N PRO A 282 -19.20 -12.35 -2.97
CA PRO A 282 -20.03 -11.30 -2.40
C PRO A 282 -19.99 -11.44 -0.88
N SER A 283 -19.69 -10.37 -0.17
CA SER A 283 -19.89 -10.32 1.27
C SER A 283 -21.37 -10.55 1.53
N GLN A 284 -21.71 -11.51 2.36
CA GLN A 284 -23.07 -11.60 2.90
C GLN A 284 -23.23 -10.40 3.85
N TRP A 285 -23.92 -9.40 3.37
CA TRP A 285 -24.36 -8.24 4.16
C TRP A 285 -25.63 -8.57 4.90
#